data_eaf49016b85ea5f1feccdb192044848a
#
_entry.id   eaf49016b85ea5f1feccdb192044848a
#
_cell.length_a   1.000
_cell.length_b   1.000
_cell.length_c   1.000
_cell.angle_alpha   90.00
_cell.angle_beta   90.00
_cell.angle_gamma   90.00
#
_symmetry.space_group_name_H-M   'P 1'
#
loop_
_entity.id
_entity.type
_entity.pdbx_description
1 polymer ?
#
loop_
_entity_poly.entity_id
_entity_poly.type
_entity_poly.pdbx_seq_one_letter_code
_entity_poly.pdbx_strand_id
1 'polypeptide(L)'
;QIGFQKEKYEQLSQSYRNNRRLIHDVKKHYYSIQEYIRCNNLQGLLEYTHSAIDDLESTYVKYNTGNLVIDSLLTNYDTVYEANHIHFSVHLNVDYGHIPIKDYDLCIVLGNLLDNALQANDKIEILDREVLIEIETTENSKFRIHSENPLPEHDFDVQKNILHHGYGLENMKKVVTKALKDNLIPL
;
A
#
# COMPACT_ATOMS: atom_id res chain seq x y z
N GLN A 1 24.41 15.24 14.92
CA GLN A 1 24.90 15.10 13.52
C GLN A 1 25.44 13.68 13.24
N ILE A 2 26.18 13.06 14.16
CA ILE A 2 26.76 11.71 13.97
C ILE A 2 25.68 10.63 13.86
N GLY A 3 24.60 10.72 14.62
CA GLY A 3 23.48 9.76 14.59
C GLY A 3 22.77 9.71 13.23
N PHE A 4 22.48 10.88 12.65
CA PHE A 4 21.81 10.99 11.36
C PHE A 4 22.67 10.45 10.19
N GLN A 5 23.97 10.63 10.24
CA GLN A 5 24.89 10.08 9.24
C GLN A 5 24.99 8.56 9.32
N LYS A 6 24.96 7.99 10.53
CA LYS A 6 24.97 6.54 10.75
C LYS A 6 23.70 5.88 10.20
N GLU A 7 22.55 6.45 10.51
CA GLU A 7 21.25 5.96 10.04
C GLU A 7 21.17 5.97 8.51
N LYS A 8 21.60 7.07 7.88
CA LYS A 8 21.66 7.18 6.42
C LYS A 8 22.61 6.15 5.78
N TYR A 9 23.74 5.88 6.43
CA TYR A 9 24.67 4.85 5.98
C TYR A 9 24.07 3.45 6.10
N GLU A 10 23.36 3.14 7.19
CA GLU A 10 22.67 1.86 7.39
C GLU A 10 21.58 1.65 6.35
N GLN A 11 20.76 2.66 6.07
CA GLN A 11 19.74 2.63 5.01
C GLN A 11 20.38 2.38 3.62
N LEU A 12 21.45 3.09 3.29
CA LEU A 12 22.15 2.90 2.02
C LEU A 12 22.75 1.50 1.92
N SER A 13 23.35 1.00 3.00
CA SER A 13 23.93 -0.35 3.07
C SER A 13 22.87 -1.43 2.92
N GLN A 14 21.67 -1.23 3.49
CA GLN A 14 20.54 -2.13 3.35
C GLN A 14 20.00 -2.13 1.92
N SER A 15 19.82 -0.96 1.33
CA SER A 15 19.41 -0.81 -0.07
C SER A 15 20.39 -1.52 -1.03
N TYR A 16 21.69 -1.35 -0.81
CA TYR A 16 22.72 -2.02 -1.60
C TYR A 16 22.65 -3.55 -1.48
N ARG A 17 22.44 -4.07 -0.25
CA ARG A 17 22.26 -5.52 -0.03
C ARG A 17 21.02 -6.05 -0.72
N ASN A 18 19.91 -5.32 -0.67
CA ASN A 18 18.66 -5.70 -1.33
C ASN A 18 18.82 -5.72 -2.85
N ASN A 19 19.45 -4.70 -3.44
CA ASN A 19 19.77 -4.66 -4.86
C ASN A 19 20.64 -5.84 -5.29
N ARG A 20 21.65 -6.19 -4.49
CA ARG A 20 22.53 -7.33 -4.80
C ARG A 20 21.78 -8.67 -4.78
N ARG A 21 20.84 -8.85 -3.84
CA ARG A 21 19.97 -10.03 -3.82
C ARG A 21 19.08 -10.08 -5.07
N LEU A 22 18.44 -8.97 -5.42
CA LEU A 22 17.61 -8.89 -6.62
C LEU A 22 18.39 -9.28 -7.88
N ILE A 23 19.58 -8.70 -8.08
CA ILE A 23 20.44 -9.04 -9.22
C ILE A 23 20.82 -10.54 -9.21
N HIS A 24 21.08 -11.12 -8.04
CA HIS A 24 21.41 -12.53 -7.92
C HIS A 24 20.20 -13.41 -8.29
N ASP A 25 18.98 -13.06 -7.88
CA ASP A 25 17.79 -13.84 -8.16
C ASP A 25 17.38 -13.72 -9.63
N VAL A 26 17.49 -12.54 -10.22
CA VAL A 26 17.32 -12.33 -11.67
C VAL A 26 18.31 -13.22 -12.47
N LYS A 27 19.58 -13.30 -12.04
CA LYS A 27 20.55 -14.17 -12.70
C LYS A 27 20.17 -15.64 -12.64
N LYS A 28 19.60 -16.13 -11.53
CA LYS A 28 19.12 -17.52 -11.42
C LYS A 28 18.04 -17.82 -12.46
N HIS A 29 17.08 -16.90 -12.64
CA HIS A 29 16.03 -17.05 -13.65
C HIS A 29 16.63 -17.13 -15.07
N TYR A 30 17.60 -16.26 -15.40
CA TYR A 30 18.27 -16.33 -16.70
C TYR A 30 19.04 -17.64 -16.91
N TYR A 31 19.72 -18.18 -15.89
CA TYR A 31 20.39 -19.47 -16.00
C TYR A 31 19.41 -20.61 -16.20
N SER A 32 18.27 -20.60 -15.52
CA SER A 32 17.22 -21.61 -15.72
C SER A 32 16.68 -21.56 -17.14
N ILE A 33 16.38 -20.38 -17.67
CA ILE A 33 15.95 -20.17 -19.05
C ILE A 33 16.98 -20.72 -20.05
N GLN A 34 18.26 -20.39 -19.86
CA GLN A 34 19.33 -20.89 -20.72
C GLN A 34 19.43 -22.43 -20.70
N GLU A 35 19.24 -23.05 -19.54
CA GLU A 35 19.28 -24.52 -19.40
C GLU A 35 18.11 -25.18 -20.13
N TYR A 36 16.89 -24.63 -20.02
CA TYR A 36 15.74 -25.14 -20.78
C TYR A 36 15.96 -25.05 -22.29
N ILE A 37 16.55 -23.95 -22.78
CA ILE A 37 16.89 -23.78 -24.19
C ILE A 37 17.95 -24.79 -24.61
N ARG A 38 19.01 -24.97 -23.79
CA ARG A 38 20.10 -25.91 -24.06
C ARG A 38 19.61 -27.37 -24.16
N CYS A 39 18.64 -27.73 -23.32
CA CYS A 39 17.99 -29.05 -23.33
C CYS A 39 16.92 -29.21 -24.40
N ASN A 40 16.66 -28.18 -25.22
CA ASN A 40 15.58 -28.13 -26.21
C ASN A 40 14.19 -28.45 -25.61
N ASN A 41 13.98 -28.11 -24.33
CA ASN A 41 12.72 -28.32 -23.60
C ASN A 41 11.86 -27.07 -23.61
N LEU A 42 11.22 -26.80 -24.75
CA LEU A 42 10.38 -25.61 -24.93
C LEU A 42 9.14 -25.64 -24.06
N GLN A 43 8.55 -26.84 -23.82
CA GLN A 43 7.38 -26.96 -22.95
C GLN A 43 7.71 -26.59 -21.51
N GLY A 44 8.81 -27.13 -20.97
CA GLY A 44 9.26 -26.80 -19.62
C GLY A 44 9.67 -25.32 -19.48
N LEU A 45 10.20 -24.70 -20.55
CA LEU A 45 10.50 -23.26 -20.57
C LEU A 45 9.22 -22.44 -20.47
N LEU A 46 8.17 -22.79 -21.19
CA LEU A 46 6.88 -22.10 -21.11
C LEU A 46 6.26 -22.21 -19.72
N GLU A 47 6.22 -23.40 -19.15
CA GLU A 47 5.73 -23.65 -17.79
C GLU A 47 6.53 -22.86 -16.75
N TYR A 48 7.85 -22.86 -16.84
CA TYR A 48 8.73 -22.11 -15.96
C TYR A 48 8.52 -20.59 -16.06
N THR A 49 8.40 -20.03 -17.26
CA THR A 49 8.21 -18.61 -17.45
C THR A 49 6.82 -18.16 -16.98
N HIS A 50 5.77 -18.95 -17.20
CA HIS A 50 4.44 -18.68 -16.63
C HIS A 50 4.49 -18.66 -15.10
N SER A 51 5.06 -19.72 -14.49
CA SER A 51 5.18 -19.77 -13.02
C SER A 51 6.00 -18.61 -12.46
N ALA A 52 7.08 -18.21 -13.11
CA ALA A 52 7.90 -17.08 -12.68
C ALA A 52 7.18 -15.73 -12.81
N ILE A 53 6.31 -15.57 -13.81
CA ILE A 53 5.45 -14.39 -13.97
C ILE A 53 4.36 -14.40 -12.89
N ASP A 54 3.68 -15.52 -12.69
CA ASP A 54 2.65 -15.68 -11.65
C ASP A 54 3.22 -15.38 -10.25
N ASP A 55 4.43 -15.88 -9.95
CA ASP A 55 5.13 -15.59 -8.69
C ASP A 55 5.45 -14.10 -8.54
N LEU A 56 5.88 -13.42 -9.60
CA LEU A 56 6.12 -11.98 -9.60
C LEU A 56 4.80 -11.21 -9.39
N GLU A 57 3.76 -11.55 -10.13
CA GLU A 57 2.45 -10.91 -10.01
C GLU A 57 1.85 -11.13 -8.61
N SER A 58 1.91 -12.34 -8.07
CA SER A 58 1.43 -12.64 -6.71
C SER A 58 2.22 -11.94 -5.62
N THR A 59 3.51 -11.70 -5.84
CA THR A 59 4.39 -11.04 -4.85
C THR A 59 4.29 -9.53 -4.89
N TYR A 60 4.00 -8.93 -6.06
CA TYR A 60 4.03 -7.48 -6.25
C TYR A 60 2.66 -6.83 -6.44
N VAL A 61 1.59 -7.58 -6.75
CA VAL A 61 0.28 -6.99 -7.04
C VAL A 61 -0.84 -7.81 -6.40
N LYS A 62 -0.92 -7.76 -5.06
CA LYS A 62 -2.08 -8.31 -4.34
C LYS A 62 -3.37 -7.55 -4.70
N TYR A 63 -3.23 -6.28 -5.03
CA TYR A 63 -4.32 -5.38 -5.41
C TYR A 63 -4.07 -4.84 -6.82
N ASN A 64 -5.03 -4.98 -7.71
CA ASN A 64 -4.93 -4.54 -9.11
C ASN A 64 -6.09 -3.60 -9.44
N THR A 65 -6.01 -2.36 -8.95
CA THR A 65 -6.99 -1.31 -9.24
C THR A 65 -6.65 -0.52 -10.49
N GLY A 66 -5.51 -0.82 -11.14
CA GLY A 66 -4.97 -0.02 -12.24
C GLY A 66 -4.41 1.33 -11.82
N ASN A 67 -4.43 1.67 -10.53
CA ASN A 67 -3.75 2.85 -9.98
C ASN A 67 -2.58 2.42 -9.10
N LEU A 68 -1.37 2.74 -9.56
CA LEU A 68 -0.12 2.33 -8.92
C LEU A 68 -0.01 2.76 -7.46
N VAL A 69 -0.58 3.92 -7.09
CA VAL A 69 -0.52 4.46 -5.72
C VAL A 69 -1.40 3.62 -4.79
N ILE A 70 -2.63 3.31 -5.21
CA ILE A 70 -3.53 2.46 -4.44
C ILE A 70 -2.91 1.07 -4.26
N ASP A 71 -2.50 0.45 -5.36
CA ASP A 71 -1.98 -0.91 -5.37
C ASP A 71 -0.74 -1.07 -4.50
N SER A 72 0.21 -0.13 -4.60
CA SER A 72 1.45 -0.17 -3.81
C SER A 72 1.21 0.13 -2.32
N LEU A 73 0.34 1.08 -1.98
CA LEU A 73 0.01 1.37 -0.59
C LEU A 73 -0.71 0.19 0.08
N LEU A 74 -1.76 -0.34 -0.55
CA LEU A 74 -2.51 -1.46 0.00
C LEU A 74 -1.61 -2.70 0.17
N THR A 75 -0.76 -3.02 -0.81
CA THR A 75 0.17 -4.15 -0.73
C THR A 75 1.18 -3.97 0.39
N ASN A 76 1.73 -2.76 0.57
CA ASN A 76 2.68 -2.47 1.64
C ASN A 76 2.02 -2.59 3.02
N TYR A 77 0.85 -1.98 3.20
CA TYR A 77 0.15 -2.02 4.49
C TYR A 77 -0.43 -3.40 4.82
N ASP A 78 -0.79 -4.20 3.83
CA ASP A 78 -1.17 -5.60 4.05
C ASP A 78 -0.04 -6.36 4.77
N THR A 79 1.20 -6.20 4.30
CA THR A 79 2.39 -6.79 4.96
C THR A 79 2.61 -6.23 6.36
N VAL A 80 2.41 -4.92 6.56
CA VAL A 80 2.55 -4.27 7.87
C VAL A 80 1.49 -4.75 8.83
N TYR A 81 0.23 -4.84 8.39
CA TYR A 81 -0.88 -5.30 9.21
C TYR A 81 -0.75 -6.77 9.58
N GLU A 82 -0.34 -7.64 8.63
CA GLU A 82 -0.05 -9.04 8.91
C GLU A 82 1.03 -9.20 10.00
N ALA A 83 2.12 -8.42 9.91
CA ALA A 83 3.19 -8.42 10.91
C ALA A 83 2.73 -7.95 12.30
N ASN A 84 1.65 -7.14 12.38
CA ASN A 84 1.04 -6.66 13.63
C ASN A 84 -0.20 -7.46 14.04
N HIS A 85 -0.47 -8.60 13.39
CA HIS A 85 -1.63 -9.46 13.64
C HIS A 85 -2.97 -8.72 13.49
N ILE A 86 -3.07 -7.82 12.52
CA ILE A 86 -4.28 -7.08 12.19
C ILE A 86 -4.97 -7.76 11.01
N HIS A 87 -6.25 -8.11 11.15
CA HIS A 87 -7.04 -8.62 10.04
C HIS A 87 -7.36 -7.49 9.06
N PHE A 88 -6.82 -7.56 7.85
CA PHE A 88 -6.98 -6.51 6.85
C PHE A 88 -7.93 -6.95 5.74
N SER A 89 -9.06 -6.25 5.62
CA SER A 89 -10.07 -6.46 4.58
C SER A 89 -10.11 -5.28 3.62
N VAL A 90 -10.10 -5.56 2.32
CA VAL A 90 -10.10 -4.53 1.27
C VAL A 90 -11.19 -4.81 0.26
N HIS A 91 -12.09 -3.84 0.07
CA HIS A 91 -13.13 -3.87 -0.94
C HIS A 91 -12.86 -2.79 -1.99
N LEU A 92 -12.69 -3.22 -3.24
CA LEU A 92 -12.33 -2.35 -4.36
C LEU A 92 -13.41 -2.40 -5.43
N ASN A 93 -14.00 -1.25 -5.73
CA ASN A 93 -14.93 -1.06 -6.84
C ASN A 93 -14.58 0.26 -7.55
N VAL A 94 -13.42 0.26 -8.23
CA VAL A 94 -12.84 1.45 -8.83
C VAL A 94 -12.94 1.38 -10.35
N ASP A 95 -13.49 2.42 -10.97
CA ASP A 95 -13.42 2.59 -12.43
C ASP A 95 -12.05 3.12 -12.83
N TYR A 96 -11.28 2.28 -13.53
CA TYR A 96 -9.86 2.49 -13.90
C TYR A 96 -9.57 3.77 -14.70
N GLY A 97 -10.59 4.41 -15.26
CA GLY A 97 -10.43 5.61 -16.08
C GLY A 97 -10.60 6.95 -15.36
N HIS A 98 -11.16 6.96 -14.14
CA HIS A 98 -11.65 8.20 -13.52
C HIS A 98 -11.43 8.29 -12.01
N ILE A 99 -10.16 8.29 -11.57
CA ILE A 99 -9.84 8.71 -10.19
C ILE A 99 -9.64 10.23 -10.20
N PRO A 100 -10.57 11.04 -9.62
CA PRO A 100 -10.55 12.50 -9.75
C PRO A 100 -9.57 13.19 -8.79
N ILE A 101 -8.55 12.49 -8.32
CA ILE A 101 -7.54 12.97 -7.39
C ILE A 101 -6.16 12.67 -7.94
N LYS A 102 -5.20 13.59 -7.77
CA LYS A 102 -3.81 13.40 -8.21
C LYS A 102 -3.13 12.33 -7.35
N ASP A 103 -2.26 11.55 -7.94
CA ASP A 103 -1.51 10.47 -7.27
C ASP A 103 -0.82 10.94 -5.98
N TYR A 104 -0.21 12.11 -5.97
CA TYR A 104 0.42 12.68 -4.79
C TYR A 104 -0.59 12.95 -3.65
N ASP A 105 -1.73 13.54 -3.97
CA ASP A 105 -2.78 13.85 -3.01
C ASP A 105 -3.45 12.56 -2.50
N LEU A 106 -3.65 11.57 -3.39
CA LEU A 106 -4.16 10.24 -3.08
C LEU A 106 -3.22 9.49 -2.12
N CYS A 107 -1.92 9.55 -2.39
CA CYS A 107 -0.89 8.96 -1.52
C CYS A 107 -0.95 9.53 -0.10
N ILE A 108 -1.13 10.85 0.03
CA ILE A 108 -1.27 11.50 1.35
C ILE A 108 -2.54 11.05 2.05
N VAL A 109 -3.69 11.06 1.36
CA VAL A 109 -4.98 10.72 1.98
C VAL A 109 -5.02 9.27 2.41
N LEU A 110 -4.74 8.35 1.49
CA LEU A 110 -4.81 6.92 1.74
C LEU A 110 -3.74 6.48 2.75
N GLY A 111 -2.51 6.99 2.63
CA GLY A 111 -1.43 6.70 3.58
C GLY A 111 -1.79 7.13 5.01
N ASN A 112 -2.32 8.34 5.19
CA ASN A 112 -2.75 8.79 6.51
C ASN A 112 -3.93 7.98 7.08
N LEU A 113 -4.87 7.51 6.24
CA LEU A 113 -5.96 6.65 6.71
C LEU A 113 -5.42 5.31 7.21
N LEU A 114 -4.51 4.69 6.45
CA LEU A 114 -3.87 3.43 6.81
C LEU A 114 -3.00 3.56 8.06
N ASP A 115 -2.20 4.64 8.18
CA ASP A 115 -1.41 4.92 9.38
C ASP A 115 -2.30 5.12 10.63
N ASN A 116 -3.40 5.86 10.50
CA ASN A 116 -4.33 6.08 11.60
C ASN A 116 -4.98 4.78 12.06
N ALA A 117 -5.37 3.90 11.11
CA ALA A 117 -5.94 2.60 11.42
C ALA A 117 -4.92 1.69 12.12
N LEU A 118 -3.64 1.71 11.70
CA LEU A 118 -2.56 1.00 12.38
C LEU A 118 -2.42 1.45 13.83
N GLN A 119 -2.31 2.78 14.06
CA GLN A 119 -2.16 3.35 15.40
C GLN A 119 -3.38 3.09 16.31
N ALA A 120 -4.59 3.06 15.75
CA ALA A 120 -5.79 2.72 16.52
C ALA A 120 -5.74 1.28 17.02
N ASN A 121 -5.27 0.36 16.18
CA ASN A 121 -5.15 -1.07 16.53
C ASN A 121 -4.05 -1.38 17.55
N ASP A 122 -3.07 -0.48 17.77
CA ASP A 122 -2.06 -0.66 18.82
C ASP A 122 -2.66 -0.78 20.23
N LYS A 123 -3.85 -0.20 20.44
CA LYS A 123 -4.57 -0.20 21.72
C LYS A 123 -5.62 -1.31 21.83
N ILE A 124 -5.79 -2.12 20.79
CA ILE A 124 -6.79 -3.19 20.70
C ILE A 124 -6.13 -4.53 21.03
N GLU A 125 -6.87 -5.43 21.66
CA GLU A 125 -6.41 -6.80 21.86
C GLU A 125 -6.18 -7.51 20.54
N ILE A 126 -5.17 -8.38 20.45
CA ILE A 126 -4.69 -8.98 19.18
C ILE A 126 -5.82 -9.70 18.44
N LEU A 127 -6.75 -10.35 19.14
CA LEU A 127 -7.84 -11.11 18.54
C LEU A 127 -8.92 -10.24 17.90
N ASP A 128 -9.01 -8.97 18.31
CA ASP A 128 -10.04 -8.02 17.87
C ASP A 128 -9.47 -6.97 16.89
N ARG A 129 -8.20 -7.11 16.50
CA ARG A 129 -7.55 -6.19 15.58
C ARG A 129 -8.05 -6.40 14.15
N GLU A 130 -8.69 -5.37 13.63
CA GLU A 130 -9.16 -5.40 12.25
C GLU A 130 -9.10 -4.00 11.60
N VAL A 131 -8.98 -3.99 10.29
CA VAL A 131 -9.08 -2.79 9.46
C VAL A 131 -9.83 -3.15 8.19
N LEU A 132 -10.86 -2.39 7.89
CA LEU A 132 -11.57 -2.44 6.61
C LEU A 132 -11.26 -1.17 5.81
N ILE A 133 -10.87 -1.34 4.56
CA ILE A 133 -10.73 -0.26 3.57
C ILE A 133 -11.67 -0.55 2.41
N GLU A 134 -12.49 0.43 2.10
CA GLU A 134 -13.33 0.41 0.89
C GLU A 134 -12.96 1.59 -0.01
N ILE A 135 -12.67 1.30 -1.27
CA ILE A 135 -12.38 2.31 -2.29
C ILE A 135 -13.33 2.08 -3.44
N GLU A 136 -14.15 3.07 -3.75
CA GLU A 136 -15.14 2.95 -4.80
C GLU A 136 -15.30 4.22 -5.64
N THR A 137 -15.63 4.01 -6.91
CA THR A 137 -16.11 5.06 -7.81
C THR A 137 -17.60 4.83 -8.04
N THR A 138 -18.43 5.81 -7.66
CA THR A 138 -19.87 5.71 -7.84
C THR A 138 -20.30 6.13 -9.25
N GLU A 139 -21.51 5.75 -9.67
CA GLU A 139 -22.09 6.08 -10.99
C GLU A 139 -22.09 7.59 -11.33
N ASN A 140 -22.03 8.46 -10.31
CA ASN A 140 -21.92 9.91 -10.47
C ASN A 140 -20.48 10.43 -10.50
N SER A 141 -19.50 9.59 -10.82
CA SER A 141 -18.07 9.90 -10.82
C SER A 141 -17.55 10.43 -9.48
N LYS A 142 -18.20 10.08 -8.38
CA LYS A 142 -17.70 10.38 -7.05
C LYS A 142 -16.74 9.27 -6.61
N PHE A 143 -15.58 9.68 -6.17
CA PHE A 143 -14.57 8.79 -5.59
C PHE A 143 -14.72 8.80 -4.06
N ARG A 144 -14.84 7.63 -3.45
CA ARG A 144 -14.97 7.47 -2.00
C ARG A 144 -13.88 6.53 -1.49
N ILE A 145 -13.25 6.94 -0.41
CA ILE A 145 -12.40 6.08 0.41
C ILE A 145 -13.04 6.02 1.79
N HIS A 146 -13.31 4.82 2.27
CA HIS A 146 -13.85 4.56 3.59
C HIS A 146 -12.89 3.66 4.36
N SER A 147 -12.68 3.95 5.64
CA SER A 147 -11.84 3.16 6.54
C SER A 147 -12.58 2.93 7.85
N GLU A 148 -12.66 1.68 8.27
CA GLU A 148 -13.18 1.27 9.57
C GLU A 148 -12.12 0.52 10.36
N ASN A 149 -12.09 0.77 11.66
CA ASN A 149 -11.26 0.06 12.63
C ASN A 149 -11.94 0.07 14.00
N PRO A 150 -11.68 -0.92 14.88
CA PRO A 150 -12.25 -0.99 16.21
C PRO A 150 -11.79 0.20 17.08
N LEU A 151 -12.63 0.54 18.06
CA LEU A 151 -12.33 1.54 19.07
C LEU A 151 -12.06 0.82 20.43
N PRO A 152 -11.09 1.29 21.21
CA PRO A 152 -10.86 0.76 22.56
C PRO A 152 -12.08 0.97 23.45
N GLU A 153 -12.49 -0.06 24.21
CA GLU A 153 -13.71 -0.01 25.05
C GLU A 153 -13.73 1.11 26.13
N HIS A 154 -12.59 1.72 26.44
CA HIS A 154 -12.45 2.70 27.52
C HIS A 154 -12.02 4.12 27.13
N ASP A 155 -11.93 4.46 25.86
CA ASP A 155 -11.42 5.76 25.41
C ASP A 155 -12.54 6.66 24.84
N PHE A 156 -13.59 6.94 25.65
CA PHE A 156 -14.68 7.88 25.29
C PHE A 156 -14.32 9.35 25.45
N ASP A 157 -13.07 9.72 25.72
CA ASP A 157 -12.65 11.11 25.80
C ASP A 157 -12.26 11.67 24.42
N VAL A 158 -13.28 11.78 23.56
CA VAL A 158 -13.16 12.27 22.16
C VAL A 158 -12.46 13.65 22.11
N GLN A 159 -12.55 14.46 23.16
CA GLN A 159 -11.94 15.80 23.19
C GLN A 159 -10.43 15.77 23.44
N LYS A 160 -9.87 14.75 24.12
CA LYS A 160 -8.41 14.63 24.33
C LYS A 160 -7.69 14.01 23.14
N ASN A 161 -8.35 13.10 22.42
CA ASN A 161 -7.74 12.43 21.26
C ASN A 161 -7.51 13.37 20.06
N ILE A 162 -8.31 14.44 19.91
CA ILE A 162 -8.11 15.44 18.83
C ILE A 162 -6.80 16.20 18.99
N LEU A 163 -6.24 16.32 20.19
CA LEU A 163 -4.98 17.03 20.47
C LEU A 163 -3.72 16.17 20.22
N HIS A 164 -3.86 14.85 20.16
CA HIS A 164 -2.77 13.92 19.90
C HIS A 164 -2.75 13.31 18.51
N HIS A 165 -3.79 13.52 17.69
CA HIS A 165 -3.75 13.19 16.27
C HIS A 165 -2.87 14.22 15.56
N GLY A 166 -1.65 13.79 15.23
CA GLY A 166 -0.66 14.58 14.56
C GLY A 166 -1.16 15.14 13.22
N TYR A 167 -0.30 15.84 12.51
CA TYR A 167 -0.56 16.60 11.25
C TYR A 167 -1.32 15.85 10.14
N GLY A 168 -1.58 14.54 10.28
CA GLY A 168 -2.25 13.71 9.28
C GLY A 168 -3.68 14.15 8.93
N LEU A 169 -4.56 14.37 9.93
CA LEU A 169 -5.94 14.83 9.71
C LEU A 169 -5.99 16.24 9.13
N GLU A 170 -5.08 17.11 9.55
CA GLU A 170 -5.01 18.48 9.03
C GLU A 170 -4.52 18.51 7.58
N ASN A 171 -3.55 17.66 7.24
CA ASN A 171 -3.08 17.50 5.88
C ASN A 171 -4.16 16.90 4.97
N MET A 172 -4.87 15.85 5.41
CA MET A 172 -6.02 15.30 4.67
C MET A 172 -7.09 16.36 4.39
N LYS A 173 -7.48 17.17 5.39
CA LYS A 173 -8.44 18.25 5.20
C LYS A 173 -7.98 19.27 4.15
N LYS A 174 -6.70 19.65 4.16
CA LYS A 174 -6.12 20.57 3.17
C LYS A 174 -6.17 19.98 1.76
N VAL A 175 -5.81 18.71 1.61
CA VAL A 175 -5.79 18.02 0.32
C VAL A 175 -7.21 17.86 -0.23
N VAL A 176 -8.15 17.36 0.57
CA VAL A 176 -9.56 17.20 0.14
C VAL A 176 -10.18 18.56 -0.21
N THR A 177 -9.91 19.61 0.58
CA THR A 177 -10.41 20.97 0.28
C THR A 177 -9.83 21.52 -1.02
N LYS A 178 -8.57 21.23 -1.31
CA LYS A 178 -7.92 21.65 -2.57
C LYS A 178 -8.48 20.88 -3.76
N ALA A 179 -8.62 19.56 -3.67
CA ALA A 179 -9.17 18.73 -4.73
C ALA A 179 -10.62 19.12 -5.07
N LEU A 180 -11.44 19.47 -4.06
CA LEU A 180 -12.80 19.99 -4.26
C LEU A 180 -12.80 21.35 -4.98
N LYS A 181 -11.84 22.22 -4.71
CA LYS A 181 -11.72 23.52 -5.38
C LYS A 181 -11.24 23.36 -6.84
N ASP A 182 -10.29 22.50 -7.07
CA ASP A 182 -9.74 22.25 -8.41
C ASP A 182 -10.79 21.61 -9.36
N ASN A 183 -11.78 20.88 -8.81
CA ASN A 183 -12.88 20.27 -9.57
C ASN A 183 -14.15 21.15 -9.66
N LEU A 184 -14.18 22.31 -8.98
CA LEU A 184 -15.32 23.23 -8.98
C LEU A 184 -15.15 24.41 -9.94
N ILE A 185 -14.14 24.43 -10.81
CA ILE A 185 -14.01 25.43 -11.87
C ILE A 185 -14.61 24.85 -13.16
N PRO A 186 -15.88 25.19 -13.49
CA PRO A 186 -16.37 24.96 -14.83
C PRO A 186 -15.68 25.95 -15.76
N LEU A 187 -15.23 25.47 -16.92
CA LEU A 187 -14.86 26.28 -18.08
C LEU A 187 -16.05 27.08 -18.58
#